data_f71bf9da49e498620851d7fbe1ee15ed
#
_entry.id   f71bf9da49e498620851d7fbe1ee15ed
#
_cell.length_a   1.000
_cell.length_b   1.000
_cell.length_c   1.000
_cell.angle_alpha   90.00
_cell.angle_beta   90.00
_cell.angle_gamma   90.00
#
_symmetry.space_group_name_H-M   'P 1'
#
loop_
_entity.id
_entity.type
_entity.pdbx_description
1 polymer ?
#
loop_
_entity_poly.entity_id
_entity_poly.type
_entity_poly.pdbx_seq_one_letter_code
_entity_poly.pdbx_strand_id
1 'polypeptide(L)'
;MEFEWDKSKAAANLKKHGVSFEEAKTVFSNSLAVIFDDEAHSIDEQREIIIGHSQQNLLLLISFTERSNAIRIISTRLPTRKEREDYERNT
;
A
#
# COMPACT_ATOMS: atom_id res chain seq x y z
N MET A 1 -10.00 5.64 11.26
CA MET A 1 -9.55 4.48 10.50
C MET A 1 -8.39 3.82 11.22
N GLU A 2 -8.49 2.53 11.47
CA GLU A 2 -7.45 1.80 12.18
C GLU A 2 -6.60 1.00 11.21
N PHE A 3 -5.32 0.87 11.54
CA PHE A 3 -4.37 0.09 10.76
C PHE A 3 -3.78 -1.01 11.61
N GLU A 4 -3.52 -2.15 10.97
CA GLU A 4 -2.85 -3.26 11.64
C GLU A 4 -1.86 -3.91 10.68
N TRP A 5 -0.90 -4.64 11.22
CA TRP A 5 0.05 -5.40 10.42
C TRP A 5 0.83 -6.37 11.29
N ASP A 6 1.46 -7.32 10.64
CA ASP A 6 2.36 -8.26 11.27
C ASP A 6 3.73 -7.62 11.43
N LYS A 7 4.24 -7.60 12.66
CA LYS A 7 5.52 -6.94 12.97
C LYS A 7 6.70 -7.57 12.25
N SER A 8 6.70 -8.89 12.06
CA SER A 8 7.76 -9.59 11.35
C SER A 8 7.77 -9.19 9.88
N LYS A 9 6.60 -9.09 9.28
CA LYS A 9 6.48 -8.67 7.89
C LYS A 9 6.90 -7.21 7.72
N ALA A 10 6.56 -6.35 8.67
CA ALA A 10 6.97 -4.95 8.64
C ALA A 10 8.49 -4.82 8.68
N ALA A 11 9.15 -5.59 9.54
CA ALA A 11 10.61 -5.57 9.64
C ALA A 11 11.26 -6.08 8.35
N ALA A 12 10.75 -7.18 7.80
CA ALA A 12 11.27 -7.75 6.55
C ALA A 12 11.07 -6.79 5.39
N ASN A 13 9.91 -6.12 5.35
CA ASN A 13 9.61 -5.16 4.30
C ASN A 13 10.54 -3.96 4.35
N LEU A 14 10.80 -3.45 5.55
CA LEU A 14 11.72 -2.33 5.72
C LEU A 14 13.14 -2.70 5.25
N LYS A 15 13.58 -3.90 5.59
CA LYS A 15 14.90 -4.38 5.17
C LYS A 15 14.98 -4.55 3.65
N LYS A 16 13.92 -5.08 3.04
CA LYS A 16 13.92 -5.39 1.61
C LYS A 16 13.69 -4.16 0.74
N HIS A 17 12.80 -3.28 1.13
CA HIS A 17 12.35 -2.17 0.29
C HIS A 17 12.69 -0.79 0.85
N GLY A 18 13.16 -0.72 2.08
CA GLY A 18 13.54 0.54 2.69
C GLY A 18 12.37 1.44 3.08
N VAL A 19 11.16 0.89 3.14
CA VAL A 19 9.94 1.63 3.45
C VAL A 19 9.27 1.00 4.65
N SER A 20 8.90 1.82 5.65
CA SER A 20 8.19 1.35 6.83
C SER A 20 6.68 1.29 6.58
N PHE A 21 5.99 0.46 7.33
CA PHE A 21 4.53 0.44 7.28
C PHE A 21 3.92 1.69 7.91
N GLU A 22 4.64 2.33 8.84
CA GLU A 22 4.22 3.62 9.39
C GLU A 22 4.15 4.68 8.30
N GLU A 23 5.14 4.71 7.42
CA GLU A 23 5.12 5.65 6.30
C GLU A 23 4.04 5.27 5.30
N ALA A 24 3.88 3.98 5.01
CA ALA A 24 2.86 3.50 4.08
C ALA A 24 1.46 3.92 4.53
N LYS A 25 1.21 3.90 5.83
CA LYS A 25 -0.06 4.30 6.41
C LYS A 25 -0.46 5.72 5.98
N THR A 26 0.49 6.62 5.84
CA THR A 26 0.20 8.01 5.50
C THR A 26 -0.33 8.18 4.07
N VAL A 27 -0.09 7.22 3.19
CA VAL A 27 -0.62 7.25 1.82
C VAL A 27 -2.14 7.26 1.82
N PHE A 28 -2.76 6.61 2.80
CA PHE A 28 -4.22 6.51 2.87
C PHE A 28 -4.90 7.87 3.17
N SER A 29 -4.12 8.87 3.58
CA SER A 29 -4.60 10.23 3.76
C SER A 29 -4.33 11.12 2.55
N ASN A 30 -3.68 10.59 1.52
CA ASN A 30 -3.39 11.36 0.30
C ASN A 30 -4.64 11.40 -0.58
N SER A 31 -5.14 12.59 -0.85
CA SER A 31 -6.40 12.76 -1.61
C SER A 31 -6.28 12.35 -3.07
N LEU A 32 -5.07 12.25 -3.59
CA LEU A 32 -4.83 11.86 -4.99
C LEU A 32 -4.45 10.37 -5.11
N ALA A 33 -4.46 9.63 -4.00
CA ALA A 33 -4.16 8.21 -4.05
C ALA A 33 -5.26 7.46 -4.84
N VAL A 34 -4.84 6.42 -5.56
CA VAL A 34 -5.73 5.61 -6.40
C VAL A 34 -5.69 4.17 -5.91
N ILE A 35 -6.87 3.55 -5.80
CA ILE A 35 -7.00 2.17 -5.35
C ILE A 35 -7.32 1.29 -6.55
N PHE A 36 -6.61 0.17 -6.65
CA PHE A 36 -6.82 -0.86 -7.67
C PHE A 36 -7.10 -2.19 -7.00
N ASP A 37 -7.93 -3.01 -7.64
CA ASP A 37 -8.13 -4.39 -7.16
C ASP A 37 -6.92 -5.25 -7.51
N ASP A 38 -6.53 -6.13 -6.59
CA ASP A 38 -5.44 -7.08 -6.82
C ASP A 38 -6.05 -8.48 -6.95
N GLU A 39 -6.65 -8.75 -8.11
CA GLU A 39 -7.34 -10.02 -8.35
C GLU A 39 -6.39 -11.21 -8.32
N ALA A 40 -5.14 -11.02 -8.74
CA ALA A 40 -4.17 -12.10 -8.78
C ALA A 40 -3.85 -12.68 -7.40
N HIS A 41 -4.03 -11.89 -6.34
CA HIS A 41 -3.72 -12.29 -4.97
C HIS A 41 -4.95 -12.33 -4.07
N SER A 42 -6.14 -12.38 -4.65
CA SER A 42 -7.40 -12.36 -3.89
C SER A 42 -8.03 -13.75 -3.80
N ILE A 43 -7.29 -14.74 -3.30
CA ILE A 43 -7.77 -16.12 -3.22
C ILE A 43 -8.68 -16.32 -2.01
N ASP A 44 -8.19 -16.02 -0.80
CA ASP A 44 -8.94 -16.24 0.44
C ASP A 44 -9.58 -14.98 0.98
N GLU A 45 -9.01 -13.82 0.64
CA GLU A 45 -9.56 -12.53 1.02
C GLU A 45 -9.26 -11.53 -0.10
N GLN A 46 -10.11 -10.55 -0.24
CA GLN A 46 -9.93 -9.55 -1.28
C GLN A 46 -8.76 -8.63 -0.93
N ARG A 47 -7.77 -8.60 -1.80
CA ARG A 47 -6.64 -7.69 -1.68
C ARG A 47 -6.77 -6.53 -2.63
N GLU A 48 -6.31 -5.40 -2.16
CA GLU A 48 -6.31 -4.17 -2.95
C GLU A 48 -4.93 -3.55 -2.92
N ILE A 49 -4.69 -2.67 -3.88
CA ILE A 49 -3.44 -1.92 -3.98
C ILE A 49 -3.80 -0.44 -3.98
N ILE A 50 -3.11 0.33 -3.15
CA ILE A 50 -3.23 1.78 -3.19
C ILE A 50 -1.88 2.36 -3.62
N ILE A 51 -1.93 3.31 -4.57
CA ILE A 51 -0.74 4.03 -5.03
C ILE A 51 -0.96 5.50 -4.74
N GLY A 52 -0.02 6.13 -4.07
CA GLY A 52 -0.12 7.53 -3.74
C GLY A 52 1.14 8.01 -3.03
N HIS A 53 1.17 9.28 -2.68
CA HIS A 53 2.32 9.89 -2.03
C HIS A 53 2.20 9.78 -0.52
N SER A 54 3.31 9.39 0.11
CA SER A 54 3.40 9.36 1.57
C SER A 54 3.59 10.76 2.12
N GLN A 55 3.58 10.88 3.45
CA GLN A 55 3.82 12.13 4.13
C GLN A 55 5.21 12.70 3.79
N GLN A 56 6.17 11.84 3.47
CA GLN A 56 7.51 12.25 3.05
C GLN A 56 7.60 12.48 1.54
N ASN A 57 6.46 12.48 0.86
CA ASN A 57 6.36 12.75 -0.57
C ASN A 57 7.02 11.68 -1.45
N LEU A 58 7.01 10.44 -0.98
CA LEU A 58 7.45 9.29 -1.77
C LEU A 58 6.22 8.64 -2.41
N LEU A 59 6.30 8.34 -3.70
CA LEU A 59 5.24 7.59 -4.35
C LEU A 59 5.40 6.12 -3.97
N LEU A 60 4.39 5.55 -3.32
CA LEU A 60 4.42 4.19 -2.79
C LEU A 60 3.27 3.38 -3.31
N LEU A 61 3.51 2.07 -3.43
CA LEU A 61 2.47 1.09 -3.70
C LEU A 61 2.31 0.24 -2.45
N ILE A 62 1.09 0.15 -1.95
CA ILE A 62 0.79 -0.62 -0.74
C ILE A 62 -0.24 -1.70 -1.05
N SER A 63 0.09 -2.94 -0.72
CA SER A 63 -0.87 -4.05 -0.75
C SER A 63 -1.54 -4.12 0.60
N PHE A 64 -2.86 -4.18 0.60
CA PHE A 64 -3.63 -4.19 1.84
C PHE A 64 -4.92 -4.97 1.68
N THR A 65 -5.55 -5.27 2.79
CA THR A 65 -6.89 -5.84 2.81
C THR A 65 -7.67 -5.17 3.94
N GLU A 66 -8.98 -5.14 3.80
CA GLU A 66 -9.84 -4.62 4.86
C GLU A 66 -10.37 -5.78 5.70
N ARG A 67 -10.27 -5.63 7.02
CA ARG A 67 -10.79 -6.62 7.98
C ARG A 67 -11.60 -5.88 9.03
N SER A 68 -12.90 -6.14 9.06
CA SER A 68 -13.80 -5.45 9.97
C SER A 68 -13.66 -3.94 9.78
N ASN A 69 -13.19 -3.21 10.79
CA ASN A 69 -13.03 -1.77 10.70
C ASN A 69 -11.56 -1.35 10.57
N ALA A 70 -10.68 -2.28 10.20
CA ALA A 70 -9.26 -2.01 10.13
C ALA A 70 -8.72 -2.27 8.72
N ILE A 71 -7.67 -1.55 8.37
CA ILE A 71 -6.90 -1.81 7.16
C ILE A 71 -5.66 -2.57 7.57
N ARG A 72 -5.49 -3.76 6.99
CA ARG A 72 -4.30 -4.57 7.25
C ARG A 72 -3.30 -4.37 6.13
N ILE A 73 -2.17 -3.75 6.46
CA ILE A 73 -1.08 -3.54 5.51
C ILE A 73 -0.30 -4.84 5.36
N ILE A 74 -0.10 -5.26 4.11
CA ILE A 74 0.58 -6.52 3.80
C ILE A 74 2.00 -6.26 3.33
N SER A 75 2.20 -5.26 2.45
CA SER A 75 3.52 -4.90 1.95
C SER A 75 3.50 -3.50 1.37
N THR A 76 4.67 -2.90 1.26
CA THR A 76 4.81 -1.60 0.61
C THR A 76 6.16 -1.54 -0.12
N ARG A 77 6.17 -0.89 -1.27
CA ARG A 77 7.37 -0.73 -2.09
C ARG A 77 7.19 0.45 -3.03
N LEU A 78 8.24 0.82 -3.71
CA LEU A 78 8.12 1.79 -4.78
C LEU A 78 7.42 1.13 -5.99
N PRO A 79 6.57 1.86 -6.70
CA PRO A 79 5.92 1.31 -7.89
C PRO A 79 6.93 1.12 -9.02
N THR A 80 6.63 0.17 -9.90
CA THR A 80 7.37 0.03 -11.16
C THR A 80 6.99 1.19 -12.08
N ARG A 81 7.73 1.33 -13.18
CA ARG A 81 7.42 2.37 -14.17
C ARG A 81 6.00 2.23 -14.70
N LYS A 82 5.59 1.01 -15.03
CA LYS A 82 4.24 0.79 -15.55
C LYS A 82 3.18 1.12 -14.51
N GLU A 83 3.41 0.74 -13.26
CA GLU A 83 2.47 1.05 -12.18
C GLU A 83 2.36 2.55 -11.95
N ARG A 84 3.48 3.27 -12.06
CA ARG A 84 3.47 4.73 -11.95
C ARG A 84 2.67 5.34 -13.09
N GLU A 85 2.84 4.84 -14.31
CA GLU A 85 2.07 5.34 -15.47
C GLU A 85 0.58 5.08 -15.27
N ASP A 86 0.21 3.92 -14.76
CA ASP A 86 -1.19 3.61 -14.47
C ASP A 86 -1.76 4.55 -13.42
N TYR A 87 -0.97 4.85 -12.39
CA TYR A 87 -1.37 5.81 -11.36
C TYR A 87 -1.59 7.20 -11.97
N GLU A 88 -0.65 7.66 -12.78
CA GLU A 88 -0.71 8.99 -13.39
C GLU A 88 -1.91 9.14 -14.33
N ARG A 89 -2.30 8.07 -15.00
CA ARG A 89 -3.46 8.08 -15.86
C ARG A 89 -4.78 8.18 -15.11
N ASN A 90 -4.79 7.79 -13.85
CA ASN A 90 -6.00 7.77 -13.03
C ASN A 90 -6.09 8.93 -12.03
N THR A 91 -5.17 9.87 -12.08
CA THR A 91 -5.19 11.04 -11.20
C THR A 91 -5.53 12.34 -11.93
#